data_8ba0960a40ede627b545e916d37470fa
#
_entry.id   8ba0960a40ede627b545e916d37470fa
#
_cell.length_a   1.000
_cell.length_b   1.000
_cell.length_c   1.000
_cell.angle_alpha   90.00
_cell.angle_beta   90.00
_cell.angle_gamma   90.00
#
_symmetry.space_group_name_H-M   'P 1'
#
loop_
_entity.id
_entity.type
_entity.pdbx_description
1 polymer ?
#
loop_
_entity_poly.entity_id
_entity_poly.type
_entity_poly.pdbx_seq_one_letter_code
_entity_poly.pdbx_strand_id
1 'polypeptide(L)'
;MKFKSTVIAASVLAGIMSLSAGAYAMGGASGAHVNYPTTGKIGAVMMNPYGIAPLTAVIRNGGYSLSDISVRIVPKDGGQEITYTVSDAKARTHGGIPIFGLYAGYRNTVEVSYTKTTEGKSERVEKEVYRIYAGPANIATAGYAGVTSVFPVAEVKKVDPAFSDRLYLINNMIAATPNTTRAVWNNPMGGALEWNRYPQNAIYDTKGEIRWYMEPSKIYDPNNIYMAGIMMGFRQNNDGAFTWGYGQRYVKYDLMGREIFNRQLPDGYADFSHAMDPMQNGNYLVRVASADHARPDGKHVRTVRDVIIEVDQNGTVVDEWALWDILDPYRNNVLKALDQGAVCLNIDATKAGQTITAEQLAELDKTDNFGDIVGAGAGRNWAHVNSVDYDPTDDSIIISSRHQSALIKIGRDKQVKWIMGSPEGWGPKFADKVLKPVDKDGKPIKCEGSKCEGDFDWTWTQHTGWRVDSKSDKDVFYLSVFDNGDARGMEQPALPEMKYSRAVVYKIDQKKMTVEQIWEYGKERGHAWYSPVTSLTEYYQDKNSVDRKSVV
;
A
#
# COMPACT_ATOMS: atom_id res chain seq x y z
N MET A 1 11.57 -75.38 -4.22
CA MET A 1 11.78 -74.08 -3.47
C MET A 1 11.23 -72.88 -4.23
N LYS A 2 10.00 -72.94 -4.78
CA LYS A 2 9.37 -71.90 -5.57
C LYS A 2 7.98 -71.46 -5.05
N PHE A 3 7.55 -71.95 -3.89
CA PHE A 3 6.21 -71.68 -3.35
C PHE A 3 6.15 -70.62 -2.26
N LYS A 4 7.29 -70.13 -1.74
CA LYS A 4 7.30 -69.11 -0.66
C LYS A 4 7.32 -67.72 -1.14
N SER A 5 7.74 -67.41 -2.37
CA SER A 5 7.80 -66.07 -2.89
C SER A 5 6.45 -65.51 -3.39
N THR A 6 5.59 -66.38 -3.88
CA THR A 6 4.28 -66.01 -4.42
C THR A 6 3.27 -65.63 -3.33
N VAL A 7 3.36 -66.34 -2.18
CA VAL A 7 2.47 -66.05 -1.04
C VAL A 7 2.83 -64.71 -0.37
N ILE A 8 4.15 -64.39 -0.30
CA ILE A 8 4.60 -63.10 0.27
C ILE A 8 4.24 -61.94 -0.66
N ALA A 9 4.37 -62.09 -1.98
CA ALA A 9 3.99 -61.10 -2.94
C ALA A 9 2.46 -60.82 -2.94
N ALA A 10 1.65 -61.88 -2.81
CA ALA A 10 0.20 -61.75 -2.72
C ALA A 10 -0.23 -61.08 -1.40
N SER A 11 0.44 -61.39 -0.29
CA SER A 11 0.14 -60.80 1.01
C SER A 11 0.57 -59.31 1.08
N VAL A 12 1.68 -58.97 0.46
CA VAL A 12 2.12 -57.55 0.37
C VAL A 12 1.21 -56.75 -0.57
N LEU A 13 0.80 -57.34 -1.70
CA LEU A 13 -0.12 -56.67 -2.61
C LEU A 13 -1.53 -56.50 -1.99
N ALA A 14 -2.03 -57.49 -1.26
CA ALA A 14 -3.27 -57.41 -0.52
C ALA A 14 -3.17 -56.41 0.65
N GLY A 15 -2.02 -56.32 1.31
CA GLY A 15 -1.74 -55.31 2.34
C GLY A 15 -1.68 -53.87 1.79
N ILE A 16 -1.06 -53.71 0.62
CA ILE A 16 -0.99 -52.40 -0.04
C ILE A 16 -2.35 -51.95 -0.58
N MET A 17 -3.12 -52.90 -1.14
CA MET A 17 -4.49 -52.56 -1.60
C MET A 17 -5.44 -52.29 -0.43
N SER A 18 -5.28 -52.95 0.73
CA SER A 18 -6.10 -52.64 1.91
C SER A 18 -5.69 -51.33 2.56
N LEU A 19 -4.41 -50.92 2.51
CA LEU A 19 -3.96 -49.64 2.96
C LEU A 19 -4.42 -48.51 2.03
N SER A 20 -4.43 -48.72 0.71
CA SER A 20 -4.97 -47.73 -0.23
C SER A 20 -6.51 -47.65 -0.15
N ALA A 21 -7.21 -48.75 0.06
CA ALA A 21 -8.65 -48.72 0.31
C ALA A 21 -9.00 -48.08 1.66
N GLY A 22 -8.15 -48.29 2.69
CA GLY A 22 -8.30 -47.59 3.97
C GLY A 22 -8.04 -46.08 3.89
N ALA A 23 -7.07 -45.69 3.06
CA ALA A 23 -6.81 -44.25 2.79
C ALA A 23 -7.94 -43.60 1.99
N TYR A 24 -8.55 -44.33 1.04
CA TYR A 24 -9.73 -43.84 0.33
C TYR A 24 -10.98 -43.81 1.22
N ALA A 25 -11.12 -44.77 2.14
CA ALA A 25 -12.23 -44.77 3.11
C ALA A 25 -12.07 -43.66 4.15
N MET A 26 -10.83 -43.31 4.55
CA MET A 26 -10.55 -42.15 5.39
C MET A 26 -10.79 -40.82 4.63
N GLY A 27 -10.49 -40.77 3.32
CA GLY A 27 -10.86 -39.68 2.46
C GLY A 27 -12.39 -39.54 2.29
N GLY A 28 -13.13 -40.65 2.27
CA GLY A 28 -14.58 -40.65 2.24
C GLY A 28 -15.22 -40.27 3.59
N ALA A 29 -14.56 -40.54 4.69
CA ALA A 29 -15.01 -40.08 6.02
C ALA A 29 -14.84 -38.58 6.23
N SER A 30 -13.99 -37.92 5.47
CA SER A 30 -13.91 -36.47 5.39
C SER A 30 -15.14 -35.82 4.72
N GLY A 31 -15.98 -36.63 4.11
CA GLY A 31 -17.33 -36.30 3.73
C GLY A 31 -18.32 -36.30 4.90
N ALA A 32 -17.88 -36.20 6.15
CA ALA A 32 -18.75 -35.85 7.24
C ALA A 32 -19.44 -34.52 6.83
N HIS A 33 -20.63 -34.64 6.36
CA HIS A 33 -21.49 -33.50 6.08
C HIS A 33 -21.62 -32.73 7.39
N VAL A 34 -20.85 -31.68 7.52
CA VAL A 34 -21.10 -30.70 8.56
C VAL A 34 -22.42 -30.06 8.18
N ASN A 35 -23.50 -30.64 8.67
CA ASN A 35 -24.83 -30.05 8.56
C ASN A 35 -24.83 -28.79 9.42
N TYR A 36 -24.48 -27.67 8.78
CA TYR A 36 -24.76 -26.39 9.39
C TYR A 36 -26.29 -26.20 9.39
N PRO A 37 -26.88 -25.91 10.55
CA PRO A 37 -28.31 -25.68 10.59
C PRO A 37 -28.67 -24.56 9.60
N THR A 38 -29.62 -24.83 8.71
CA THR A 38 -30.13 -23.84 7.77
C THR A 38 -30.82 -22.73 8.55
N THR A 39 -30.39 -21.50 8.30
CA THR A 39 -31.06 -20.31 8.81
C THR A 39 -31.61 -19.58 7.60
N GLY A 40 -32.92 -19.51 7.48
CA GLY A 40 -33.57 -19.02 6.27
C GLY A 40 -33.48 -20.00 5.09
N LYS A 41 -33.58 -19.49 3.85
CA LYS A 41 -33.57 -20.30 2.63
C LYS A 41 -32.20 -20.59 2.05
N ILE A 42 -31.15 -19.84 2.45
CA ILE A 42 -29.79 -20.01 1.96
C ILE A 42 -29.04 -20.96 2.89
N GLY A 43 -28.75 -20.54 4.09
CA GLY A 43 -27.99 -21.34 5.03
C GLY A 43 -27.57 -20.60 6.30
N ALA A 44 -26.68 -21.23 7.06
CA ALA A 44 -26.16 -20.66 8.30
C ALA A 44 -25.23 -19.47 8.03
N VAL A 45 -25.23 -18.54 8.98
CA VAL A 45 -24.32 -17.39 8.98
C VAL A 45 -23.01 -17.79 9.65
N MET A 46 -21.91 -17.57 8.97
CA MET A 46 -20.55 -17.74 9.48
C MET A 46 -19.92 -16.36 9.67
N MET A 47 -19.70 -15.95 10.91
CA MET A 47 -19.03 -14.71 11.24
C MET A 47 -17.53 -14.83 11.02
N ASN A 48 -16.90 -13.72 10.57
CA ASN A 48 -15.46 -13.62 10.40
C ASN A 48 -14.84 -14.86 9.73
N PRO A 49 -15.24 -15.20 8.51
CA PRO A 49 -14.99 -16.52 7.91
C PRO A 49 -13.50 -16.83 7.75
N TYR A 50 -12.66 -15.82 7.66
CA TYR A 50 -11.20 -15.96 7.50
C TYR A 50 -10.41 -15.54 8.75
N GLY A 51 -11.09 -15.09 9.81
CA GLY A 51 -10.48 -14.71 11.07
C GLY A 51 -9.77 -13.36 11.09
N ILE A 52 -9.88 -12.58 10.01
CA ILE A 52 -9.13 -11.32 9.78
C ILE A 52 -10.05 -10.10 9.82
N ALA A 53 -11.32 -10.25 9.45
CA ALA A 53 -12.27 -9.15 9.33
C ALA A 53 -13.53 -9.40 10.20
N PRO A 54 -13.50 -9.08 11.49
CA PRO A 54 -14.53 -9.46 12.46
C PRO A 54 -15.94 -8.93 12.18
N LEU A 55 -16.06 -7.80 11.46
CA LEU A 55 -17.36 -7.23 11.08
C LEU A 55 -17.86 -7.72 9.71
N THR A 56 -17.38 -8.89 9.28
CA THR A 56 -17.84 -9.57 8.07
C THR A 56 -18.49 -10.91 8.41
N ALA A 57 -19.32 -11.37 7.50
CA ALA A 57 -19.93 -12.70 7.59
C ALA A 57 -20.13 -13.31 6.20
N VAL A 58 -20.36 -14.61 6.15
CA VAL A 58 -20.87 -15.30 4.95
C VAL A 58 -22.16 -16.00 5.31
N ILE A 59 -23.23 -15.75 4.54
CA ILE A 59 -24.42 -16.58 4.55
C ILE A 59 -24.12 -17.77 3.64
N ARG A 60 -23.88 -18.93 4.23
CA ARG A 60 -23.36 -20.10 3.52
C ARG A 60 -24.36 -20.66 2.51
N ASN A 61 -23.85 -20.99 1.35
CA ASN A 61 -24.61 -21.67 0.33
C ASN A 61 -24.81 -23.17 0.68
N GLY A 62 -26.03 -23.66 0.54
CA GLY A 62 -26.39 -25.06 0.77
C GLY A 62 -26.21 -25.98 -0.44
N GLY A 63 -25.37 -25.63 -1.43
CA GLY A 63 -25.07 -26.49 -2.59
C GLY A 63 -25.93 -26.22 -3.83
N TYR A 64 -26.55 -25.07 -3.93
CA TYR A 64 -27.27 -24.57 -5.11
C TYR A 64 -26.61 -23.30 -5.67
N SER A 65 -26.94 -22.91 -6.90
CA SER A 65 -26.43 -21.69 -7.50
C SER A 65 -27.20 -20.46 -7.00
N LEU A 66 -26.49 -19.37 -6.80
CA LEU A 66 -27.04 -18.05 -6.47
C LEU A 66 -26.60 -17.03 -7.52
N SER A 67 -27.54 -16.23 -8.00
CA SER A 67 -27.32 -15.11 -8.91
C SER A 67 -28.15 -13.89 -8.52
N ASP A 68 -27.93 -12.76 -9.18
CA ASP A 68 -28.65 -11.49 -8.96
C ASP A 68 -28.74 -11.10 -7.49
N ILE A 69 -27.62 -11.24 -6.80
CA ILE A 69 -27.56 -11.08 -5.35
C ILE A 69 -27.42 -9.60 -5.00
N SER A 70 -28.31 -9.12 -4.11
CA SER A 70 -28.19 -7.81 -3.48
C SER A 70 -28.23 -7.96 -1.96
N VAL A 71 -27.42 -7.15 -1.30
CA VAL A 71 -27.29 -7.10 0.17
C VAL A 71 -27.57 -5.68 0.64
N ARG A 72 -28.37 -5.56 1.69
CA ARG A 72 -28.64 -4.31 2.37
C ARG A 72 -28.40 -4.47 3.86
N ILE A 73 -27.50 -3.69 4.42
CA ILE A 73 -27.33 -3.54 5.86
C ILE A 73 -28.26 -2.42 6.31
N VAL A 74 -29.29 -2.80 7.04
CA VAL A 74 -30.28 -1.84 7.56
C VAL A 74 -29.60 -0.92 8.57
N PRO A 75 -29.65 0.40 8.38
CA PRO A 75 -28.97 1.33 9.29
C PRO A 75 -29.59 1.31 10.69
N LYS A 76 -28.76 1.61 11.70
CA LYS A 76 -29.24 2.08 13.00
C LYS A 76 -30.05 3.37 12.80
N ASP A 77 -30.82 3.78 13.82
CA ASP A 77 -31.49 5.08 13.79
C ASP A 77 -30.49 6.21 13.53
N GLY A 78 -30.77 7.01 12.49
CA GLY A 78 -29.85 8.05 12.00
C GLY A 78 -28.55 7.57 11.36
N GLY A 79 -28.35 6.25 11.20
CA GLY A 79 -27.15 5.66 10.63
C GLY A 79 -27.06 5.73 9.11
N GLN A 80 -25.92 5.33 8.56
CA GLN A 80 -25.71 5.22 7.11
C GLN A 80 -26.11 3.83 6.62
N GLU A 81 -26.93 3.79 5.57
CA GLU A 81 -27.26 2.55 4.86
C GLU A 81 -26.06 2.09 4.01
N ILE A 82 -25.85 0.77 3.96
CA ILE A 82 -24.91 0.14 3.03
C ILE A 82 -25.68 -0.86 2.17
N THR A 83 -25.65 -0.65 0.86
CA THR A 83 -26.27 -1.55 -0.12
C THR A 83 -25.27 -1.85 -1.23
N TYR A 84 -25.18 -3.13 -1.63
CA TYR A 84 -24.29 -3.56 -2.71
C TYR A 84 -24.79 -4.84 -3.37
N THR A 85 -24.28 -5.09 -4.57
CA THR A 85 -24.49 -6.33 -5.30
C THR A 85 -23.31 -7.28 -5.13
N VAL A 86 -23.56 -8.58 -5.22
CA VAL A 86 -22.56 -9.64 -5.14
C VAL A 86 -22.60 -10.43 -6.43
N SER A 87 -21.46 -10.49 -7.13
CA SER A 87 -21.37 -11.32 -8.34
C SER A 87 -21.36 -12.81 -8.00
N ASP A 88 -21.81 -13.63 -8.94
CA ASP A 88 -21.78 -15.10 -8.82
C ASP A 88 -20.38 -15.63 -8.52
N ALA A 89 -19.36 -15.01 -9.12
CA ALA A 89 -17.96 -15.36 -8.87
C ALA A 89 -17.58 -15.11 -7.41
N LYS A 90 -17.96 -13.98 -6.83
CA LYS A 90 -17.72 -13.65 -5.42
C LYS A 90 -18.48 -14.60 -4.49
N ALA A 91 -19.73 -14.91 -4.80
CA ALA A 91 -20.51 -15.87 -4.03
C ALA A 91 -19.88 -17.28 -4.05
N ARG A 92 -19.38 -17.73 -5.21
CA ARG A 92 -18.63 -19.01 -5.31
C ARG A 92 -17.33 -18.96 -4.54
N THR A 93 -16.57 -17.86 -4.63
CA THR A 93 -15.29 -17.71 -3.92
C THR A 93 -15.46 -17.87 -2.41
N HIS A 94 -16.53 -17.34 -1.84
CA HIS A 94 -16.77 -17.37 -0.39
C HIS A 94 -17.68 -18.52 0.06
N GLY A 95 -18.20 -19.32 -0.86
CA GLY A 95 -19.13 -20.42 -0.55
C GLY A 95 -20.46 -19.91 -0.01
N GLY A 96 -20.93 -18.77 -0.46
CA GLY A 96 -22.17 -18.14 -0.03
C GLY A 96 -22.18 -16.62 -0.30
N ILE A 97 -23.12 -15.92 0.31
CA ILE A 97 -23.23 -14.46 0.17
C ILE A 97 -22.29 -13.78 1.18
N PRO A 98 -21.24 -13.06 0.72
CA PRO A 98 -20.39 -12.27 1.60
C PRO A 98 -21.14 -11.04 2.13
N ILE A 99 -21.08 -10.86 3.44
CA ILE A 99 -21.68 -9.74 4.17
C ILE A 99 -20.56 -8.82 4.68
N PHE A 100 -20.65 -7.57 4.31
CA PHE A 100 -19.76 -6.49 4.67
C PHE A 100 -20.53 -5.32 5.27
N GLY A 101 -19.91 -4.56 6.16
CA GLY A 101 -20.47 -3.31 6.66
C GLY A 101 -21.36 -3.47 7.88
N LEU A 102 -21.20 -4.51 8.67
CA LEU A 102 -21.90 -4.70 9.94
C LEU A 102 -21.45 -3.65 10.97
N TYR A 103 -22.38 -3.19 11.80
CA TYR A 103 -22.08 -2.39 12.99
C TYR A 103 -21.47 -3.25 14.06
N ALA A 104 -20.45 -2.73 14.75
CA ALA A 104 -19.81 -3.37 15.88
C ALA A 104 -20.69 -3.31 17.14
N GLY A 105 -20.59 -4.33 18.00
CA GLY A 105 -21.36 -4.42 19.25
C GLY A 105 -22.88 -4.37 19.06
N TYR A 106 -23.37 -4.86 17.92
CA TYR A 106 -24.76 -4.64 17.52
C TYR A 106 -25.37 -5.87 16.85
N ARG A 107 -26.70 -6.05 17.03
CA ARG A 107 -27.48 -7.05 16.32
C ARG A 107 -28.00 -6.46 15.01
N ASN A 108 -27.23 -6.63 13.97
CA ASN A 108 -27.52 -6.11 12.63
C ASN A 108 -28.73 -6.80 11.98
N THR A 109 -29.50 -6.04 11.25
CA THR A 109 -30.49 -6.54 10.31
C THR A 109 -29.89 -6.51 8.91
N VAL A 110 -29.79 -7.65 8.27
CA VAL A 110 -29.28 -7.81 6.90
C VAL A 110 -30.40 -8.34 6.02
N GLU A 111 -30.74 -7.59 4.98
CA GLU A 111 -31.71 -7.98 3.97
C GLU A 111 -30.96 -8.43 2.73
N VAL A 112 -31.33 -9.58 2.19
CA VAL A 112 -30.76 -10.13 0.97
C VAL A 112 -31.83 -10.44 -0.04
N SER A 113 -31.56 -10.18 -1.31
CA SER A 113 -32.36 -10.67 -2.43
C SER A 113 -31.46 -11.48 -3.36
N TYR A 114 -31.99 -12.49 -4.00
CA TYR A 114 -31.20 -13.37 -4.86
C TYR A 114 -32.08 -14.26 -5.73
N THR A 115 -31.52 -14.80 -6.79
CA THR A 115 -32.13 -15.91 -7.57
C THR A 115 -31.43 -17.21 -7.17
N LYS A 116 -32.19 -18.17 -6.67
CA LYS A 116 -31.70 -19.50 -6.32
C LYS A 116 -32.04 -20.48 -7.44
N THR A 117 -31.03 -21.21 -7.92
CA THR A 117 -31.22 -22.25 -8.93
C THR A 117 -30.83 -23.62 -8.37
N THR A 118 -31.77 -24.55 -8.38
CA THR A 118 -31.59 -25.93 -7.93
C THR A 118 -32.11 -26.85 -9.04
N GLU A 119 -31.32 -27.80 -9.51
CA GLU A 119 -31.71 -28.76 -10.56
C GLU A 119 -32.35 -28.08 -11.81
N GLY A 120 -31.79 -26.95 -12.20
CA GLY A 120 -32.23 -26.17 -13.36
C GLY A 120 -33.54 -25.35 -13.14
N LYS A 121 -34.11 -25.39 -11.94
CA LYS A 121 -35.24 -24.56 -11.57
C LYS A 121 -34.79 -23.36 -10.79
N SER A 122 -35.22 -22.17 -11.23
CA SER A 122 -34.89 -20.90 -10.60
C SER A 122 -36.05 -20.34 -9.78
N GLU A 123 -35.76 -19.87 -8.58
CA GLU A 123 -36.71 -19.17 -7.69
C GLU A 123 -36.12 -17.80 -7.35
N ARG A 124 -36.89 -16.74 -7.59
CA ARG A 124 -36.50 -15.38 -7.14
C ARG A 124 -36.95 -15.17 -5.70
N VAL A 125 -36.01 -14.76 -4.84
CA VAL A 125 -36.28 -14.34 -3.47
C VAL A 125 -36.04 -12.83 -3.40
N GLU A 126 -37.14 -12.07 -3.31
CA GLU A 126 -37.08 -10.61 -3.32
C GLU A 126 -36.55 -10.04 -2.00
N LYS A 127 -36.79 -10.75 -0.90
CA LYS A 127 -36.32 -10.34 0.41
C LYS A 127 -36.26 -11.52 1.37
N GLU A 128 -35.05 -11.70 1.95
CA GLU A 128 -34.84 -12.57 3.10
C GLU A 128 -34.08 -11.79 4.17
N VAL A 129 -34.48 -11.96 5.43
CA VAL A 129 -33.92 -11.17 6.54
C VAL A 129 -33.10 -12.06 7.46
N TYR A 130 -31.86 -11.63 7.72
CA TYR A 130 -30.96 -12.23 8.70
C TYR A 130 -30.74 -11.27 9.87
N ARG A 131 -30.67 -11.83 11.09
CA ARG A 131 -30.30 -11.11 12.31
C ARG A 131 -28.89 -11.55 12.72
N ILE A 132 -27.90 -10.69 12.52
CA ILE A 132 -26.49 -11.01 12.69
C ILE A 132 -25.92 -10.15 13.83
N TYR A 133 -25.50 -10.79 14.92
CA TYR A 133 -24.77 -10.09 15.97
C TYR A 133 -23.28 -10.06 15.61
N ALA A 134 -22.69 -8.86 15.59
CA ALA A 134 -21.24 -8.65 15.50
C ALA A 134 -20.74 -8.12 16.86
N GLY A 135 -19.62 -8.65 17.32
CA GLY A 135 -18.99 -8.23 18.58
C GLY A 135 -18.48 -6.79 18.53
N PRO A 136 -18.04 -6.25 19.67
CA PRO A 136 -17.45 -4.91 19.73
C PRO A 136 -16.15 -4.85 18.89
N ALA A 137 -15.84 -3.66 18.37
CA ALA A 137 -14.61 -3.43 17.61
C ALA A 137 -13.42 -3.28 18.56
N ASN A 138 -12.68 -4.36 18.71
CA ASN A 138 -11.45 -4.40 19.51
C ASN A 138 -10.36 -5.11 18.71
N ILE A 139 -9.12 -4.67 18.86
CA ILE A 139 -7.94 -5.36 18.35
C ILE A 139 -7.19 -5.98 19.52
N ALA A 140 -6.96 -7.28 19.48
CA ALA A 140 -6.01 -7.91 20.37
C ALA A 140 -4.60 -7.45 19.98
N THR A 141 -3.86 -6.86 20.92
CA THR A 141 -2.45 -6.54 20.70
C THR A 141 -1.63 -7.82 20.81
N ALA A 142 -1.19 -8.35 19.70
CA ALA A 142 -0.39 -9.57 19.66
C ALA A 142 0.85 -9.45 20.54
N GLY A 143 1.14 -10.49 21.33
CA GLY A 143 2.31 -10.58 22.20
C GLY A 143 2.20 -9.83 23.53
N TYR A 144 1.10 -9.14 23.79
CA TYR A 144 0.88 -8.43 25.05
C TYR A 144 -0.39 -8.93 25.73
N ALA A 145 -0.25 -9.99 26.50
CA ALA A 145 -1.36 -10.62 27.22
C ALA A 145 -2.16 -9.57 28.03
N GLY A 146 -3.44 -9.45 27.71
CA GLY A 146 -4.39 -8.62 28.43
C GLY A 146 -4.48 -7.16 27.97
N VAL A 147 -3.76 -6.73 26.93
CA VAL A 147 -3.92 -5.39 26.37
C VAL A 147 -4.83 -5.44 25.16
N THR A 148 -6.03 -4.92 25.29
CA THR A 148 -6.96 -4.71 24.18
C THR A 148 -6.88 -3.26 23.74
N SER A 149 -6.63 -3.00 22.47
CA SER A 149 -6.69 -1.66 21.93
C SER A 149 -8.08 -1.38 21.37
N VAL A 150 -8.64 -0.26 21.75
CA VAL A 150 -9.88 0.27 21.17
C VAL A 150 -9.53 1.20 20.01
N PHE A 151 -10.34 1.16 18.96
CA PHE A 151 -10.20 2.09 17.86
C PHE A 151 -10.48 3.53 18.30
N PRO A 152 -9.84 4.53 17.67
CA PRO A 152 -10.18 5.93 17.88
C PRO A 152 -11.66 6.19 17.60
N VAL A 153 -12.28 7.01 18.43
CA VAL A 153 -13.64 7.50 18.18
C VAL A 153 -13.56 8.58 17.10
N ALA A 154 -14.28 8.36 16.01
CA ALA A 154 -14.34 9.34 14.94
C ALA A 154 -15.35 10.45 15.28
N GLU A 155 -14.90 11.69 15.30
CA GLU A 155 -15.76 12.86 15.44
C GLU A 155 -16.04 13.45 14.05
N VAL A 156 -17.27 13.30 13.56
CA VAL A 156 -17.67 13.83 12.26
C VAL A 156 -18.03 15.31 12.38
N LYS A 157 -17.19 16.19 11.87
CA LYS A 157 -17.41 17.64 11.91
C LYS A 157 -18.34 18.13 10.81
N LYS A 158 -18.22 17.57 9.62
CA LYS A 158 -19.00 17.96 8.44
C LYS A 158 -19.02 16.83 7.44
N VAL A 159 -20.16 16.62 6.82
CA VAL A 159 -20.33 15.75 5.64
C VAL A 159 -20.95 16.58 4.54
N ASP A 160 -20.24 16.71 3.43
CA ASP A 160 -20.83 17.29 2.23
C ASP A 160 -21.80 16.25 1.62
N PRO A 161 -23.01 16.66 1.20
CA PRO A 161 -23.99 15.74 0.59
C PRO A 161 -23.42 14.93 -0.57
N ALA A 162 -22.50 15.49 -1.36
CA ALA A 162 -21.84 14.79 -2.46
C ALA A 162 -20.98 13.58 -2.02
N PHE A 163 -20.62 13.51 -0.73
CA PHE A 163 -19.79 12.45 -0.13
C PHE A 163 -20.50 11.64 0.95
N SER A 164 -21.81 11.81 1.10
CA SER A 164 -22.59 11.15 2.16
C SER A 164 -22.79 9.65 1.93
N ASP A 165 -22.58 9.18 0.72
CA ASP A 165 -22.67 7.78 0.28
C ASP A 165 -21.36 6.98 0.45
N ARG A 166 -20.28 7.62 0.91
CA ARG A 166 -18.94 7.02 1.02
C ARG A 166 -18.69 6.38 2.36
N LEU A 167 -17.71 5.46 2.34
CA LEU A 167 -17.03 4.92 3.50
C LEU A 167 -15.57 5.34 3.45
N TYR A 168 -14.95 5.50 4.62
CA TYR A 168 -13.59 6.04 4.76
C TYR A 168 -12.66 5.01 5.37
N LEU A 169 -11.67 4.57 4.60
CA LEU A 169 -10.60 3.71 5.09
C LEU A 169 -9.58 4.55 5.86
N ILE A 170 -9.43 4.26 7.13
CA ILE A 170 -8.44 4.87 8.02
C ILE A 170 -7.34 3.85 8.30
N ASN A 171 -6.13 4.22 7.94
CA ASN A 171 -4.93 3.49 8.26
C ASN A 171 -4.26 4.18 9.45
N ASN A 172 -4.25 3.54 10.61
CA ASN A 172 -3.65 4.05 11.83
C ASN A 172 -2.65 3.04 12.39
N MET A 173 -1.77 3.51 13.26
CA MET A 173 -0.77 2.70 13.94
C MET A 173 -0.69 3.09 15.42
N ILE A 174 -0.62 2.09 16.28
CA ILE A 174 -0.38 2.29 17.72
C ILE A 174 0.97 1.72 18.11
N ALA A 175 1.54 2.20 19.20
CA ALA A 175 2.73 1.59 19.78
C ALA A 175 2.43 0.14 20.17
N ALA A 176 3.29 -0.79 19.74
CA ALA A 176 3.12 -2.20 20.07
C ALA A 176 3.33 -2.48 21.57
N THR A 177 4.21 -1.71 22.22
CA THR A 177 4.34 -1.63 23.69
C THR A 177 4.61 -0.19 24.11
N PRO A 178 4.44 0.14 25.43
CA PRO A 178 4.82 1.44 25.96
C PRO A 178 6.28 1.85 25.68
N ASN A 179 7.14 0.89 25.41
CA ASN A 179 8.59 1.11 25.20
C ASN A 179 9.07 0.90 23.77
N THR A 180 8.19 0.54 22.82
CA THR A 180 8.57 0.21 21.45
C THR A 180 8.15 1.26 20.43
N THR A 181 8.37 2.52 20.74
CA THR A 181 8.13 3.63 19.81
C THR A 181 9.36 3.94 18.93
N ARG A 182 10.44 3.17 19.07
CA ARG A 182 11.69 3.45 18.36
C ARG A 182 11.73 2.77 17.01
N ALA A 183 12.15 3.51 16.00
CA ALA A 183 12.64 2.94 14.76
C ALA A 183 13.88 2.07 15.04
N VAL A 184 14.00 0.94 14.37
CA VAL A 184 15.15 0.06 14.46
C VAL A 184 16.04 0.34 13.26
N TRP A 185 16.95 1.29 13.41
CA TRP A 185 17.78 1.83 12.31
C TRP A 185 18.75 0.82 11.71
N ASN A 186 19.27 -0.08 12.51
CA ASN A 186 20.28 -1.05 12.09
C ASN A 186 19.69 -2.45 11.93
N ASN A 187 18.43 -2.54 11.53
CA ASN A 187 17.83 -3.82 11.27
C ASN A 187 18.37 -4.42 9.96
N PRO A 188 19.07 -5.56 10.00
CA PRO A 188 19.62 -6.16 8.78
C PRO A 188 18.55 -6.64 7.79
N MET A 189 17.30 -6.75 8.25
CA MET A 189 16.15 -7.08 7.39
C MET A 189 15.54 -5.83 6.75
N GLY A 190 15.84 -4.64 7.25
CA GLY A 190 15.40 -3.35 6.69
C GLY A 190 13.90 -3.17 6.53
N GLY A 191 13.52 -2.12 5.81
CA GLY A 191 12.16 -1.88 5.35
C GLY A 191 11.12 -1.82 6.44
N ALA A 192 10.06 -2.60 6.29
CA ALA A 192 8.93 -2.63 7.23
C ALA A 192 9.32 -3.06 8.65
N LEU A 193 10.48 -3.68 8.85
CA LEU A 193 10.97 -4.07 10.17
C LEU A 193 11.67 -2.94 10.95
N GLU A 194 11.94 -1.82 10.33
CA GLU A 194 12.52 -0.65 11.01
C GLU A 194 11.59 -0.07 12.07
N TRP A 195 10.31 -0.40 12.01
CA TRP A 195 9.26 0.17 12.85
C TRP A 195 8.51 -0.93 13.58
N ASN A 196 8.47 -0.86 14.88
CA ASN A 196 7.68 -1.77 15.69
C ASN A 196 6.38 -1.10 16.14
N ARG A 197 5.37 -1.12 15.27
CA ARG A 197 4.04 -0.56 15.53
C ARG A 197 2.96 -1.54 15.13
N TYR A 198 1.84 -1.48 15.83
CA TYR A 198 0.70 -2.36 15.59
C TYR A 198 -0.33 -1.65 14.70
N PRO A 199 -0.74 -2.23 13.57
CA PRO A 199 -1.65 -1.58 12.65
C PRO A 199 -3.09 -1.58 13.18
N GLN A 200 -3.79 -0.48 12.94
CA GLN A 200 -5.22 -0.30 13.20
C GLN A 200 -5.91 0.17 11.93
N ASN A 201 -6.26 -0.75 11.05
CA ASN A 201 -6.95 -0.43 9.81
C ASN A 201 -8.46 -0.62 10.00
N ALA A 202 -9.24 0.43 9.75
CA ALA A 202 -10.69 0.40 9.89
C ALA A 202 -11.39 1.22 8.81
N ILE A 203 -12.62 0.85 8.50
CA ILE A 203 -13.49 1.62 7.63
C ILE A 203 -14.61 2.21 8.48
N TYR A 204 -14.73 3.53 8.40
CA TYR A 204 -15.76 4.31 9.07
C TYR A 204 -16.82 4.78 8.08
N ASP A 205 -18.05 4.89 8.54
CA ASP A 205 -19.10 5.55 7.80
C ASP A 205 -19.16 7.06 8.09
N THR A 206 -20.02 7.78 7.39
CA THR A 206 -20.20 9.24 7.54
C THR A 206 -20.86 9.65 8.86
N LYS A 207 -21.15 8.70 9.73
CA LYS A 207 -21.64 8.92 11.10
C LYS A 207 -20.57 8.64 12.15
N GLY A 208 -19.38 8.22 11.71
CA GLY A 208 -18.27 7.85 12.59
C GLY A 208 -18.34 6.44 13.15
N GLU A 209 -19.27 5.62 12.65
CA GLU A 209 -19.39 4.22 13.07
C GLU A 209 -18.41 3.34 12.29
N ILE A 210 -17.74 2.41 13.00
CA ILE A 210 -16.88 1.41 12.37
C ILE A 210 -17.75 0.37 11.66
N ARG A 211 -17.51 0.18 10.36
CA ARG A 211 -18.23 -0.76 9.52
C ARG A 211 -17.36 -1.92 9.03
N TRP A 212 -16.07 -1.84 9.25
CA TRP A 212 -15.08 -2.87 8.98
C TRP A 212 -13.80 -2.55 9.74
N TYR A 213 -13.09 -3.57 10.15
CA TYR A 213 -11.71 -3.44 10.62
C TYR A 213 -10.95 -4.74 10.39
N MET A 214 -9.62 -4.62 10.36
CA MET A 214 -8.72 -5.76 10.25
C MET A 214 -8.20 -6.15 11.63
N GLU A 215 -8.30 -7.44 11.95
CA GLU A 215 -7.61 -8.05 13.11
C GLU A 215 -6.27 -8.60 12.62
N PRO A 216 -5.16 -7.92 12.88
CA PRO A 216 -3.87 -8.28 12.31
C PRO A 216 -3.15 -9.41 13.04
N SER A 217 -3.63 -9.87 14.19
CA SER A 217 -2.93 -10.85 15.05
C SER A 217 -2.62 -12.21 14.38
N LYS A 218 -3.32 -12.54 13.31
CA LYS A 218 -3.06 -13.75 12.51
C LYS A 218 -2.03 -13.56 11.39
N ILE A 219 -1.72 -12.32 11.07
CA ILE A 219 -0.81 -11.95 9.97
C ILE A 219 0.49 -11.40 10.54
N TYR A 220 0.40 -10.67 11.64
CA TYR A 220 1.44 -9.87 12.24
C TYR A 220 1.81 -10.39 13.62
N ASP A 221 3.09 -10.70 13.84
CA ASP A 221 3.63 -11.07 15.14
C ASP A 221 4.91 -10.24 15.41
N PRO A 222 4.88 -9.30 16.36
CA PRO A 222 6.04 -8.45 16.65
C PRO A 222 7.25 -9.21 17.22
N ASN A 223 7.04 -10.45 17.66
CA ASN A 223 8.11 -11.29 18.18
C ASN A 223 8.74 -12.19 17.10
N ASN A 224 8.18 -12.22 15.90
CA ASN A 224 8.67 -13.00 14.78
C ASN A 224 9.20 -12.06 13.69
N ILE A 225 10.52 -12.06 13.46
CA ILE A 225 11.18 -11.19 12.50
C ILE A 225 10.62 -11.30 11.07
N TYR A 226 10.07 -12.45 10.70
CA TYR A 226 9.44 -12.66 9.38
C TYR A 226 7.99 -12.18 9.30
N MET A 227 7.39 -11.80 10.43
CA MET A 227 6.00 -11.35 10.56
C MET A 227 5.88 -10.04 11.34
N ALA A 228 7.00 -9.43 11.69
CA ALA A 228 7.06 -8.16 12.43
C ALA A 228 7.11 -6.96 11.47
N GLY A 229 7.14 -5.77 12.05
CA GLY A 229 7.20 -4.51 11.34
C GLY A 229 5.83 -3.84 11.21
N ILE A 230 5.74 -2.79 10.43
CA ILE A 230 4.48 -2.12 10.14
C ILE A 230 3.85 -2.64 8.86
N MET A 231 2.55 -2.45 8.71
CA MET A 231 1.88 -2.63 7.42
C MET A 231 2.20 -1.44 6.52
N MET A 232 3.27 -1.55 5.76
CA MET A 232 3.67 -0.49 4.83
C MET A 232 2.77 -0.44 3.61
N GLY A 233 2.34 0.77 3.24
CA GLY A 233 1.56 1.00 2.04
C GLY A 233 0.22 0.30 2.01
N PHE A 234 -0.42 0.14 3.16
CA PHE A 234 -1.76 -0.44 3.21
C PHE A 234 -2.74 0.41 2.39
N ARG A 235 -3.27 -0.16 1.33
CA ARG A 235 -4.20 0.54 0.43
C ARG A 235 -5.23 -0.43 -0.14
N GLN A 236 -6.38 0.12 -0.52
CA GLN A 236 -7.35 -0.60 -1.33
C GLN A 236 -7.04 -0.39 -2.81
N ASN A 237 -7.07 -1.48 -3.58
CA ASN A 237 -6.90 -1.45 -5.03
C ASN A 237 -8.25 -1.38 -5.76
N ASN A 238 -8.21 -1.14 -7.07
CA ASN A 238 -9.41 -1.02 -7.91
C ASN A 238 -10.29 -2.28 -7.93
N ASP A 239 -9.73 -3.45 -7.62
CA ASP A 239 -10.47 -4.71 -7.48
C ASP A 239 -11.13 -4.90 -6.10
N GLY A 240 -10.99 -3.90 -5.22
CA GLY A 240 -11.50 -3.88 -3.86
C GLY A 240 -10.66 -4.64 -2.83
N ALA A 241 -9.59 -5.31 -3.25
CA ALA A 241 -8.66 -5.99 -2.35
C ALA A 241 -7.66 -5.01 -1.72
N PHE A 242 -7.09 -5.40 -0.59
CA PHE A 242 -6.03 -4.65 0.09
C PHE A 242 -4.67 -5.22 -0.21
N THR A 243 -3.69 -4.35 -0.40
CA THR A 243 -2.27 -4.70 -0.53
C THR A 243 -1.44 -3.94 0.48
N TRP A 244 -0.38 -4.58 0.96
CA TRP A 244 0.65 -3.96 1.82
C TRP A 244 1.89 -4.83 1.85
N GLY A 245 2.97 -4.32 2.45
CA GLY A 245 4.14 -5.12 2.81
C GLY A 245 4.37 -5.13 4.32
N TYR A 246 5.05 -6.15 4.78
CA TYR A 246 5.54 -6.27 6.16
C TYR A 246 6.75 -7.20 6.21
N GLY A 247 7.73 -6.88 7.06
CA GLY A 247 8.98 -7.61 7.07
C GLY A 247 9.65 -7.64 5.69
N GLN A 248 9.91 -8.84 5.19
CA GLN A 248 10.43 -9.08 3.84
C GLN A 248 9.35 -9.68 2.92
N ARG A 249 8.09 -9.31 3.14
CA ARG A 249 6.94 -9.89 2.47
C ARG A 249 6.05 -8.83 1.85
N TYR A 250 5.32 -9.20 0.81
CA TYR A 250 4.24 -8.41 0.23
C TYR A 250 2.99 -9.28 0.05
N VAL A 251 1.84 -8.70 0.31
CA VAL A 251 0.61 -9.46 0.50
C VAL A 251 -0.59 -8.80 -0.16
N LYS A 252 -1.60 -9.63 -0.45
CA LYS A 252 -2.90 -9.19 -0.92
C LYS A 252 -4.01 -9.98 -0.25
N TYR A 253 -4.97 -9.27 0.31
CA TYR A 253 -6.15 -9.83 0.97
C TYR A 253 -7.42 -9.16 0.44
N ASP A 254 -8.51 -9.91 0.33
CA ASP A 254 -9.79 -9.30 -0.02
C ASP A 254 -10.48 -8.67 1.21
N LEU A 255 -11.59 -7.97 0.95
CA LEU A 255 -12.35 -7.26 1.98
C LEU A 255 -12.94 -8.20 3.05
N MET A 256 -13.14 -9.48 2.72
CA MET A 256 -13.59 -10.50 3.68
C MET A 256 -12.48 -11.02 4.58
N GLY A 257 -11.22 -10.64 4.31
CA GLY A 257 -10.03 -11.11 5.02
C GLY A 257 -9.44 -12.39 4.44
N ARG A 258 -9.87 -12.83 3.25
CA ARG A 258 -9.29 -13.99 2.57
C ARG A 258 -7.95 -13.63 1.96
N GLU A 259 -6.91 -14.39 2.27
CA GLU A 259 -5.61 -14.26 1.63
C GLU A 259 -5.72 -14.61 0.14
N ILE A 260 -5.28 -13.69 -0.71
CA ILE A 260 -5.12 -13.91 -2.15
C ILE A 260 -3.70 -14.38 -2.41
N PHE A 261 -2.72 -13.70 -1.84
CA PHE A 261 -1.34 -14.15 -1.75
C PHE A 261 -0.62 -13.52 -0.56
N ASN A 262 0.43 -14.22 -0.09
CA ASN A 262 1.37 -13.76 0.91
C ASN A 262 2.75 -14.28 0.52
N ARG A 263 3.58 -13.40 -0.05
CA ARG A 263 4.83 -13.77 -0.71
C ARG A 263 6.03 -13.13 -0.05
N GLN A 264 7.11 -13.88 0.01
CA GLN A 264 8.42 -13.36 0.35
C GLN A 264 8.97 -12.55 -0.84
N LEU A 265 9.81 -11.55 -0.56
CA LEU A 265 10.56 -10.89 -1.64
C LEU A 265 11.37 -11.92 -2.42
N PRO A 266 11.49 -11.77 -3.74
CA PRO A 266 12.31 -12.66 -4.54
C PRO A 266 13.78 -12.63 -4.11
N ASP A 267 14.50 -13.73 -4.37
CA ASP A 267 15.93 -13.83 -4.08
C ASP A 267 16.71 -12.68 -4.72
N GLY A 268 17.69 -12.15 -4.00
CA GLY A 268 18.50 -11.02 -4.43
C GLY A 268 17.93 -9.66 -4.04
N TYR A 269 16.68 -9.61 -3.53
CA TYR A 269 16.06 -8.37 -3.09
C TYR A 269 15.75 -8.39 -1.59
N ALA A 270 15.83 -7.22 -1.00
CA ALA A 270 15.55 -7.01 0.42
C ALA A 270 14.77 -5.69 0.60
N ASP A 271 14.37 -5.40 1.85
CA ASP A 271 13.88 -4.09 2.23
C ASP A 271 12.61 -3.67 1.46
N PHE A 272 11.52 -4.43 1.61
CA PHE A 272 10.23 -3.94 1.13
C PHE A 272 9.95 -2.55 1.70
N SER A 273 9.73 -1.59 0.83
CA SER A 273 9.56 -0.20 1.24
C SER A 273 8.28 0.43 0.69
N HIS A 274 7.60 1.19 1.54
CA HIS A 274 6.41 2.00 1.26
C HIS A 274 5.19 1.20 0.80
N ALA A 275 5.06 0.84 -0.49
CA ALA A 275 3.91 0.11 -0.99
C ALA A 275 4.26 -0.71 -2.23
N MET A 276 3.33 -1.54 -2.65
CA MET A 276 3.35 -2.12 -3.99
C MET A 276 2.21 -1.54 -4.81
N ASP A 277 2.43 -1.30 -6.08
CA ASP A 277 1.49 -0.63 -6.96
C ASP A 277 1.04 -1.56 -8.08
N PRO A 278 -0.28 -1.76 -8.26
CA PRO A 278 -0.80 -2.63 -9.29
C PRO A 278 -0.65 -2.00 -10.67
N MET A 279 -0.27 -2.80 -11.65
CA MET A 279 -0.27 -2.42 -13.05
C MET A 279 -1.55 -2.91 -13.74
N GLN A 280 -1.90 -2.30 -14.87
CA GLN A 280 -3.10 -2.67 -15.64
C GLN A 280 -3.02 -4.08 -16.24
N ASN A 281 -1.82 -4.61 -16.47
CA ASN A 281 -1.60 -5.99 -16.92
C ASN A 281 -1.76 -7.04 -15.80
N GLY A 282 -2.02 -6.61 -14.57
CA GLY A 282 -2.16 -7.45 -13.39
C GLY A 282 -0.85 -7.73 -12.64
N ASN A 283 0.28 -7.26 -13.13
CA ASN A 283 1.56 -7.29 -12.42
C ASN A 283 1.61 -6.22 -11.32
N TYR A 284 2.67 -6.22 -10.53
CA TYR A 284 2.90 -5.26 -9.47
C TYR A 284 4.29 -4.66 -9.58
N LEU A 285 4.37 -3.34 -9.37
CA LEU A 285 5.63 -2.65 -9.12
C LEU A 285 5.91 -2.66 -7.61
N VAL A 286 7.07 -3.17 -7.22
CA VAL A 286 7.47 -3.30 -5.82
C VAL A 286 8.75 -2.52 -5.60
N ARG A 287 8.78 -1.69 -4.57
CA ARG A 287 9.98 -0.94 -4.17
C ARG A 287 10.80 -1.77 -3.21
N VAL A 288 12.04 -1.99 -3.56
CA VAL A 288 12.97 -2.83 -2.82
C VAL A 288 14.38 -2.25 -2.82
N ALA A 289 15.31 -2.99 -2.25
CA ALA A 289 16.74 -2.78 -2.31
C ALA A 289 17.41 -4.01 -2.93
N SER A 290 18.60 -3.83 -3.51
CA SER A 290 19.48 -4.96 -3.83
C SER A 290 20.06 -5.52 -2.55
N ALA A 291 20.02 -6.82 -2.36
CA ALA A 291 20.62 -7.48 -1.20
C ALA A 291 22.15 -7.48 -1.26
N ASP A 292 22.71 -7.45 -2.48
CA ASP A 292 24.14 -7.49 -2.71
C ASP A 292 24.49 -6.73 -4.01
N HIS A 293 24.95 -5.51 -3.88
CA HIS A 293 25.40 -4.66 -4.98
C HIS A 293 26.90 -4.41 -4.90
N ALA A 294 27.62 -4.69 -5.99
CA ALA A 294 29.03 -4.38 -6.10
C ALA A 294 29.22 -2.91 -6.49
N ARG A 295 29.77 -2.10 -5.58
CA ARG A 295 30.09 -0.71 -5.83
C ARG A 295 31.34 -0.55 -6.71
N PRO A 296 31.54 0.61 -7.37
CA PRO A 296 32.73 0.88 -8.16
C PRO A 296 34.05 0.77 -7.37
N ASP A 297 34.03 0.95 -6.05
CA ASP A 297 35.18 0.80 -5.16
C ASP A 297 35.46 -0.67 -4.74
N GLY A 298 34.72 -1.63 -5.32
CA GLY A 298 34.84 -3.06 -5.08
C GLY A 298 34.18 -3.57 -3.80
N LYS A 299 33.48 -2.71 -3.06
CA LYS A 299 32.71 -3.12 -1.89
C LYS A 299 31.35 -3.68 -2.29
N HIS A 300 30.93 -4.73 -1.59
CA HIS A 300 29.60 -5.28 -1.68
C HIS A 300 28.72 -4.66 -0.59
N VAL A 301 27.60 -4.08 -0.98
CA VAL A 301 26.68 -3.39 -0.08
C VAL A 301 25.24 -3.79 -0.37
N ARG A 302 24.41 -3.81 0.66
CA ARG A 302 22.98 -3.77 0.48
C ARG A 302 22.58 -2.34 0.14
N THR A 303 21.78 -2.14 -0.88
CA THR A 303 21.31 -0.80 -1.23
C THR A 303 20.09 -0.39 -0.39
N VAL A 304 19.57 0.83 -0.58
CA VAL A 304 18.46 1.35 0.22
C VAL A 304 17.44 2.04 -0.68
N ARG A 305 16.26 1.43 -0.85
CA ARG A 305 15.08 2.03 -1.51
C ARG A 305 15.36 2.64 -2.88
N ASP A 306 16.17 1.97 -3.67
CA ASP A 306 16.67 2.45 -4.97
C ASP A 306 16.51 1.43 -6.11
N VAL A 307 15.72 0.38 -5.86
CA VAL A 307 15.35 -0.61 -6.87
C VAL A 307 13.83 -0.71 -6.97
N ILE A 308 13.32 -0.73 -8.18
CA ILE A 308 11.94 -1.08 -8.47
C ILE A 308 11.95 -2.38 -9.25
N ILE A 309 11.17 -3.35 -8.84
CA ILE A 309 10.96 -4.59 -9.59
C ILE A 309 9.51 -4.68 -10.04
N GLU A 310 9.31 -5.22 -11.24
CA GLU A 310 8.01 -5.68 -11.68
C GLU A 310 7.90 -7.17 -11.40
N VAL A 311 6.88 -7.56 -10.65
CA VAL A 311 6.57 -8.96 -10.37
C VAL A 311 5.26 -9.36 -11.03
N ASP A 312 5.23 -10.54 -11.64
CA ASP A 312 4.03 -11.08 -12.24
C ASP A 312 3.04 -11.62 -11.19
N GLN A 313 1.92 -12.13 -11.66
CA GLN A 313 0.88 -12.71 -10.80
C GLN A 313 1.34 -13.95 -10.02
N ASN A 314 2.45 -14.58 -10.38
CA ASN A 314 3.06 -15.73 -9.70
C ASN A 314 4.15 -15.29 -8.71
N GLY A 315 4.58 -14.04 -8.75
CA GLY A 315 5.66 -13.49 -7.93
C GLY A 315 7.03 -13.58 -8.58
N THR A 316 7.10 -13.88 -9.89
CA THR A 316 8.33 -13.90 -10.65
C THR A 316 8.72 -12.48 -11.05
N VAL A 317 9.97 -12.10 -10.88
CA VAL A 317 10.49 -10.83 -11.37
C VAL A 317 10.59 -10.89 -12.89
N VAL A 318 9.91 -9.97 -13.55
CA VAL A 318 9.86 -9.87 -15.01
C VAL A 318 10.63 -8.67 -15.55
N ASP A 319 10.88 -7.67 -14.70
CA ASP A 319 11.72 -6.51 -15.03
C ASP A 319 12.25 -5.82 -13.76
N GLU A 320 13.32 -5.01 -13.93
CA GLU A 320 13.99 -4.29 -12.86
C GLU A 320 14.43 -2.90 -13.32
N TRP A 321 14.33 -1.92 -12.43
CA TRP A 321 14.95 -0.59 -12.54
C TRP A 321 15.90 -0.40 -11.35
N ALA A 322 17.17 -0.71 -11.55
CA ALA A 322 18.25 -0.40 -10.63
C ALA A 322 18.65 1.07 -10.82
N LEU A 323 18.25 1.93 -9.91
CA LEU A 323 18.34 3.38 -10.12
C LEU A 323 19.77 3.93 -10.18
N TRP A 324 20.74 3.26 -9.55
CA TRP A 324 22.16 3.67 -9.64
C TRP A 324 22.74 3.57 -11.06
N ASP A 325 22.16 2.74 -11.94
CA ASP A 325 22.55 2.65 -13.35
C ASP A 325 21.82 3.68 -14.22
N ILE A 326 20.70 4.20 -13.72
CA ILE A 326 19.79 5.08 -14.46
C ILE A 326 20.03 6.54 -14.11
N LEU A 327 20.09 6.85 -12.82
CA LEU A 327 20.22 8.19 -12.25
C LEU A 327 21.65 8.46 -11.76
N ASP A 328 21.87 9.67 -11.26
CA ASP A 328 23.12 10.06 -10.61
C ASP A 328 22.99 9.95 -9.09
N PRO A 329 23.56 8.91 -8.46
CA PRO A 329 23.55 8.77 -7.00
C PRO A 329 24.43 9.81 -6.29
N TYR A 330 25.24 10.56 -7.01
CA TYR A 330 26.12 11.61 -6.50
C TYR A 330 25.63 13.03 -6.80
N ARG A 331 24.38 13.19 -7.21
CA ARG A 331 23.77 14.51 -7.37
C ARG A 331 23.89 15.30 -6.08
N ASN A 332 24.88 16.21 -6.04
CA ASN A 332 25.41 16.65 -4.76
C ASN A 332 24.61 17.75 -4.04
N ASN A 333 23.85 18.59 -4.76
CA ASN A 333 23.17 19.72 -4.12
C ASN A 333 22.08 19.27 -3.15
N VAL A 334 21.18 18.37 -3.60
CA VAL A 334 20.10 17.86 -2.77
C VAL A 334 20.63 16.92 -1.70
N LEU A 335 21.54 16.01 -2.09
CA LEU A 335 22.15 15.07 -1.15
C LEU A 335 22.92 15.77 -0.03
N LYS A 336 23.61 16.85 -0.33
CA LYS A 336 24.30 17.66 0.69
C LYS A 336 23.33 18.26 1.70
N ALA A 337 22.19 18.79 1.24
CA ALA A 337 21.19 19.36 2.13
C ALA A 337 20.56 18.29 3.02
N LEU A 338 20.30 17.10 2.48
CA LEU A 338 19.65 16.00 3.19
C LEU A 338 20.57 15.23 4.13
N ASP A 339 21.89 15.29 3.89
CA ASP A 339 22.85 14.47 4.62
C ASP A 339 23.20 15.00 6.02
N GLN A 340 22.53 16.03 6.47
CA GLN A 340 22.75 16.63 7.78
C GLN A 340 21.86 16.03 8.89
N GLY A 341 21.61 14.73 8.83
CA GLY A 341 20.78 14.03 9.78
C GLY A 341 19.32 13.92 9.36
N ALA A 342 19.02 14.21 8.10
CA ALA A 342 17.70 14.13 7.52
C ALA A 342 17.32 12.70 7.10
N VAL A 343 17.47 11.77 7.96
CA VAL A 343 16.68 10.54 7.87
C VAL A 343 15.26 10.89 8.26
N CYS A 344 14.28 10.19 7.74
CA CYS A 344 12.86 10.51 7.86
C CYS A 344 12.36 10.93 9.25
N LEU A 345 13.14 10.73 10.31
CA LEU A 345 12.76 11.01 11.68
C LEU A 345 13.83 11.71 12.54
N ASN A 346 15.06 11.87 12.06
CA ASN A 346 16.14 12.47 12.80
C ASN A 346 16.51 13.83 12.19
N ILE A 347 15.74 14.82 12.54
CA ILE A 347 16.03 16.22 12.16
C ILE A 347 16.86 16.83 13.28
N ASP A 348 18.10 17.20 12.97
CA ASP A 348 18.95 17.97 13.87
C ASP A 348 18.82 19.46 13.59
N ALA A 349 17.94 20.12 14.33
CA ALA A 349 17.67 21.55 14.15
C ALA A 349 18.90 22.44 14.36
N THR A 350 19.96 21.94 15.02
CA THR A 350 21.19 22.71 15.22
C THR A 350 22.03 22.84 13.96
N LYS A 351 21.71 22.05 12.93
CA LYS A 351 22.40 22.05 11.63
C LYS A 351 21.65 22.80 10.53
N ALA A 352 20.56 23.48 10.85
CA ALA A 352 19.83 24.27 9.87
C ALA A 352 20.76 25.29 9.18
N GLY A 353 20.62 25.41 7.87
CA GLY A 353 21.46 26.29 7.05
C GLY A 353 22.89 25.80 6.82
N GLN A 354 23.26 24.62 7.29
CA GLN A 354 24.57 24.02 7.05
C GLN A 354 24.50 23.03 5.90
N THR A 355 25.58 22.93 5.15
CA THR A 355 25.74 21.96 4.06
C THR A 355 26.90 21.03 4.36
N ILE A 356 26.74 19.74 4.12
CA ILE A 356 27.82 18.76 4.27
C ILE A 356 28.95 19.04 3.26
N THR A 357 30.19 18.87 3.68
CA THR A 357 31.37 19.07 2.82
C THR A 357 31.66 17.83 1.97
N ALA A 358 32.50 18.00 0.93
CA ALA A 358 32.95 16.87 0.11
C ALA A 358 33.70 15.81 0.93
N GLU A 359 34.50 16.27 1.93
CA GLU A 359 35.25 15.38 2.83
C GLU A 359 34.31 14.59 3.74
N GLN A 360 33.25 15.23 4.25
CA GLN A 360 32.23 14.55 5.04
C GLN A 360 31.45 13.52 4.20
N LEU A 361 31.11 13.82 2.93
CA LEU A 361 30.49 12.85 2.02
C LEU A 361 31.44 11.65 1.79
N ALA A 362 32.73 11.91 1.54
CA ALA A 362 33.70 10.85 1.33
C ALA A 362 33.89 9.97 2.58
N GLU A 363 33.76 10.55 3.77
CA GLU A 363 33.79 9.77 5.02
C GLU A 363 32.56 8.90 5.19
N LEU A 364 31.38 9.42 4.86
CA LEU A 364 30.13 8.63 4.87
C LEU A 364 30.21 7.44 3.92
N ASP A 365 30.80 7.61 2.74
CA ASP A 365 30.96 6.53 1.77
C ASP A 365 31.89 5.41 2.20
N LYS A 366 32.71 5.62 3.23
CA LYS A 366 33.57 4.56 3.79
C LYS A 366 32.84 3.60 4.72
N THR A 367 31.66 3.96 5.20
CA THR A 367 30.88 3.12 6.11
C THR A 367 29.90 2.25 5.35
N ASP A 368 29.85 0.95 5.70
CA ASP A 368 28.97 -0.05 5.08
C ASP A 368 27.82 -0.40 6.03
N ASN A 369 27.16 0.60 6.58
CA ASN A 369 26.06 0.38 7.51
C ASN A 369 24.79 0.00 6.76
N PHE A 370 24.04 -0.92 7.33
CA PHE A 370 22.68 -1.23 6.92
C PHE A 370 21.72 -0.19 7.51
N GLY A 371 20.55 -0.03 6.87
CA GLY A 371 19.49 0.83 7.34
C GLY A 371 19.35 2.11 6.51
N ASP A 372 18.50 2.99 7.01
CA ASP A 372 18.07 4.20 6.32
C ASP A 372 19.08 5.34 6.58
N ILE A 373 20.27 5.23 6.02
CA ILE A 373 21.34 6.22 6.18
C ILE A 373 21.34 7.14 4.96
N VAL A 374 21.26 8.43 5.21
CA VAL A 374 21.37 9.47 4.19
C VAL A 374 22.80 9.59 3.70
N GLY A 375 23.00 9.82 2.43
CA GLY A 375 24.31 10.03 1.84
C GLY A 375 24.38 9.73 0.35
N ALA A 376 25.57 9.85 -0.21
CA ALA A 376 25.82 9.67 -1.63
C ALA A 376 26.21 8.23 -1.97
N GLY A 377 25.80 7.77 -3.15
CA GLY A 377 26.18 6.49 -3.70
C GLY A 377 25.33 5.31 -3.29
N ALA A 378 25.47 4.22 -4.00
CA ALA A 378 24.80 2.96 -3.70
C ALA A 378 25.24 2.43 -2.32
N GLY A 379 24.30 1.83 -1.59
CA GLY A 379 24.47 1.46 -0.18
C GLY A 379 24.08 2.57 0.80
N ARG A 380 23.70 3.73 0.28
CA ARG A 380 23.14 4.86 1.04
C ARG A 380 21.71 5.11 0.62
N ASN A 381 20.97 5.83 1.44
CA ASN A 381 19.59 6.21 1.13
C ASN A 381 19.54 7.45 0.21
N TRP A 382 20.20 7.38 -0.92
CA TRP A 382 20.37 8.52 -1.84
C TRP A 382 19.13 8.81 -2.69
N ALA A 383 18.34 7.79 -3.02
CA ALA A 383 17.13 7.93 -3.85
C ALA A 383 15.88 8.02 -2.98
N HIS A 384 15.75 7.17 -2.00
CA HIS A 384 14.57 7.04 -1.14
C HIS A 384 13.26 7.09 -1.94
N VAL A 385 13.08 6.11 -2.83
CA VAL A 385 11.86 6.02 -3.63
C VAL A 385 10.69 5.66 -2.76
N ASN A 386 9.71 6.55 -2.68
CA ASN A 386 8.56 6.41 -1.81
C ASN A 386 7.23 6.18 -2.56
N SER A 387 7.18 6.43 -3.86
CA SER A 387 6.08 5.98 -4.71
C SER A 387 6.58 5.59 -6.09
N VAL A 388 5.85 4.69 -6.70
CA VAL A 388 5.97 4.36 -8.12
C VAL A 388 4.55 4.28 -8.70
N ASP A 389 4.40 4.70 -9.96
CA ASP A 389 3.17 4.58 -10.71
C ASP A 389 3.49 4.10 -12.12
N TYR A 390 2.51 3.55 -12.81
CA TYR A 390 2.68 3.03 -14.16
C TYR A 390 1.93 3.86 -15.19
N ASP A 391 2.60 4.24 -16.26
CA ASP A 391 1.99 4.86 -17.42
C ASP A 391 1.82 3.84 -18.55
N PRO A 392 0.59 3.33 -18.78
CA PRO A 392 0.32 2.35 -19.81
C PRO A 392 0.39 2.92 -21.24
N THR A 393 0.43 4.24 -21.39
CA THR A 393 0.41 4.88 -22.72
C THR A 393 1.73 4.74 -23.46
N ASP A 394 2.83 4.53 -22.73
CA ASP A 394 4.17 4.40 -23.29
C ASP A 394 5.06 3.41 -22.51
N ASP A 395 4.44 2.54 -21.71
CA ASP A 395 5.10 1.47 -20.93
C ASP A 395 6.27 1.99 -20.10
N SER A 396 5.99 2.98 -19.27
CA SER A 396 6.98 3.62 -18.41
C SER A 396 6.51 3.66 -16.95
N ILE A 397 7.45 3.89 -16.04
CA ILE A 397 7.17 4.13 -14.63
C ILE A 397 7.41 5.59 -14.27
N ILE A 398 6.67 6.08 -13.27
CA ILE A 398 6.91 7.37 -12.63
C ILE A 398 7.31 7.10 -11.20
N ILE A 399 8.48 7.52 -10.80
CA ILE A 399 8.94 7.40 -9.42
C ILE A 399 8.92 8.74 -8.70
N SER A 400 8.62 8.72 -7.40
CA SER A 400 8.88 9.83 -6.50
C SER A 400 10.13 9.52 -5.69
N SER A 401 11.21 10.24 -5.98
CA SER A 401 12.47 10.15 -5.25
C SER A 401 12.54 11.26 -4.21
N ARG A 402 12.34 10.91 -2.93
CA ARG A 402 12.28 11.86 -1.82
C ARG A 402 13.59 12.65 -1.69
N HIS A 403 14.71 11.96 -1.65
CA HIS A 403 16.00 12.57 -1.41
C HIS A 403 16.57 13.31 -2.63
N GLN A 404 16.07 13.02 -3.83
CA GLN A 404 16.33 13.82 -5.02
C GLN A 404 15.36 15.00 -5.16
N SER A 405 14.31 15.08 -4.32
CA SER A 405 13.22 16.06 -4.44
C SER A 405 12.71 16.17 -5.87
N ALA A 406 12.43 15.01 -6.49
CA ALA A 406 12.03 14.94 -7.88
C ALA A 406 11.07 13.78 -8.17
N LEU A 407 10.18 14.02 -9.11
CA LEU A 407 9.39 12.99 -9.78
C LEU A 407 10.03 12.71 -11.13
N ILE A 408 10.25 11.44 -11.44
CA ILE A 408 11.05 11.06 -12.60
C ILE A 408 10.31 9.98 -13.38
N LYS A 409 10.10 10.22 -14.68
CA LYS A 409 9.54 9.22 -15.59
C LYS A 409 10.65 8.46 -16.28
N ILE A 410 10.59 7.13 -16.22
CA ILE A 410 11.62 6.24 -16.75
C ILE A 410 10.95 5.21 -17.64
N GLY A 411 11.47 5.04 -18.86
CA GLY A 411 10.98 4.06 -19.80
C GLY A 411 11.34 2.62 -19.45
N ARG A 412 10.73 1.68 -20.17
CA ARG A 412 11.10 0.26 -20.13
C ARG A 412 12.55 0.03 -20.56
N ASP A 413 13.05 0.90 -21.44
CA ASP A 413 14.44 0.97 -21.90
C ASP A 413 15.42 1.55 -20.88
N LYS A 414 14.95 1.85 -19.66
CA LYS A 414 15.72 2.44 -18.56
C LYS A 414 16.21 3.88 -18.84
N GLN A 415 15.65 4.54 -19.87
CA GLN A 415 15.98 5.92 -20.16
C GLN A 415 15.04 6.87 -19.43
N VAL A 416 15.61 7.92 -18.85
CA VAL A 416 14.82 9.01 -18.24
C VAL A 416 14.12 9.79 -19.35
N LYS A 417 12.80 9.85 -19.28
CA LYS A 417 11.95 10.61 -20.21
C LYS A 417 11.82 12.06 -19.80
N TRP A 418 11.51 12.30 -18.52
CA TRP A 418 11.49 13.64 -17.94
C TRP A 418 11.71 13.61 -16.43
N ILE A 419 12.09 14.79 -15.90
CA ILE A 419 12.29 15.06 -14.47
C ILE A 419 11.45 16.28 -14.09
N MET A 420 10.59 16.17 -13.10
CA MET A 420 9.88 17.27 -12.46
C MET A 420 10.48 17.51 -11.07
N GLY A 421 11.23 18.58 -10.95
CA GLY A 421 11.96 19.01 -9.75
C GLY A 421 12.89 20.17 -10.06
N SER A 422 13.48 20.78 -9.02
CA SER A 422 14.45 21.86 -9.21
C SER A 422 15.54 21.46 -10.20
N PRO A 423 15.92 22.34 -11.15
CA PRO A 423 16.96 22.05 -12.14
C PRO A 423 18.36 21.96 -11.55
N GLU A 424 18.57 22.36 -10.29
CA GLU A 424 19.89 22.41 -9.69
C GLU A 424 20.50 21.02 -9.50
N GLY A 425 21.79 20.91 -9.79
CA GLY A 425 22.61 19.73 -9.55
C GLY A 425 22.41 18.58 -10.55
N TRP A 426 21.50 18.67 -11.50
CA TRP A 426 21.41 17.70 -12.59
C TRP A 426 22.54 17.93 -13.59
N GLY A 427 23.41 16.91 -13.77
CA GLY A 427 24.52 16.99 -14.72
C GLY A 427 24.06 17.05 -16.19
N PRO A 428 25.00 17.23 -17.13
CA PRO A 428 24.69 17.36 -18.56
C PRO A 428 23.83 16.24 -19.14
N LYS A 429 23.94 15.03 -18.61
CA LYS A 429 23.13 13.85 -19.02
C LYS A 429 21.62 14.08 -18.85
N PHE A 430 21.21 14.91 -17.88
CA PHE A 430 19.83 15.08 -17.49
C PHE A 430 19.29 16.50 -17.68
N ALA A 431 20.14 17.46 -18.03
CA ALA A 431 19.75 18.87 -18.12
C ALA A 431 18.60 19.12 -19.11
N ASP A 432 18.55 18.39 -20.23
CA ASP A 432 17.48 18.44 -21.23
C ASP A 432 16.22 17.67 -20.83
N LYS A 433 16.28 16.87 -19.77
CA LYS A 433 15.16 16.09 -19.25
C LYS A 433 14.36 16.82 -18.18
N VAL A 434 14.89 17.89 -17.61
CA VAL A 434 14.18 18.68 -16.59
C VAL A 434 13.07 19.50 -17.22
N LEU A 435 11.85 19.34 -16.72
CA LEU A 435 10.68 20.08 -17.20
C LEU A 435 10.83 21.57 -16.92
N LYS A 436 10.32 22.39 -17.85
CA LYS A 436 10.34 23.85 -17.74
C LYS A 436 9.00 24.35 -17.20
N PRO A 437 8.98 25.12 -16.09
CA PRO A 437 7.74 25.63 -15.55
C PRO A 437 7.12 26.68 -16.47
N VAL A 438 5.80 26.59 -16.60
CA VAL A 438 4.99 27.54 -17.38
C VAL A 438 3.76 27.98 -16.58
N ASP A 439 3.25 29.17 -16.92
CA ASP A 439 1.97 29.64 -16.40
C ASP A 439 0.78 29.03 -17.16
N LYS A 440 -0.45 29.38 -16.76
CA LYS A 440 -1.70 28.91 -17.40
C LYS A 440 -1.83 29.25 -18.89
N ASP A 441 -1.10 30.25 -19.35
CA ASP A 441 -1.09 30.70 -20.75
C ASP A 441 0.07 30.06 -21.53
N GLY A 442 0.85 29.19 -20.90
CA GLY A 442 2.00 28.49 -21.46
C GLY A 442 3.26 29.35 -21.58
N LYS A 443 3.31 30.50 -20.91
CA LYS A 443 4.49 31.36 -20.89
C LYS A 443 5.51 30.83 -19.88
N PRO A 444 6.81 30.82 -20.22
CA PRO A 444 7.85 30.40 -19.29
C PRO A 444 7.83 31.22 -18.00
N ILE A 445 7.90 30.51 -16.86
CA ILE A 445 8.11 31.08 -15.54
C ILE A 445 9.61 31.13 -15.28
N LYS A 446 10.11 32.28 -14.85
CA LYS A 446 11.51 32.42 -14.47
C LYS A 446 11.75 31.83 -13.09
N CYS A 447 12.80 30.99 -12.98
CA CYS A 447 13.27 30.47 -11.71
C CYS A 447 14.73 30.89 -11.48
N GLU A 448 15.01 31.33 -10.26
CA GLU A 448 16.37 31.59 -9.78
C GLU A 448 16.71 30.52 -8.74
N GLY A 449 17.57 29.59 -9.13
CA GLY A 449 17.82 28.40 -8.32
C GLY A 449 16.55 27.58 -8.09
N SER A 450 16.23 27.34 -6.83
CA SER A 450 15.04 26.60 -6.40
C SER A 450 13.75 27.44 -6.33
N LYS A 451 13.83 28.77 -6.48
CA LYS A 451 12.68 29.68 -6.37
C LYS A 451 12.18 30.10 -7.73
N CYS A 452 10.89 30.00 -7.95
CA CYS A 452 10.22 30.42 -9.18
C CYS A 452 9.31 31.62 -8.94
N GLU A 453 9.09 32.43 -9.99
CA GLU A 453 8.15 33.54 -9.97
C GLU A 453 6.69 33.03 -10.04
N GLY A 454 5.76 33.88 -9.58
CA GLY A 454 4.32 33.58 -9.63
C GLY A 454 3.89 32.50 -8.65
N ASP A 455 2.89 31.71 -9.09
CA ASP A 455 2.24 30.69 -8.24
C ASP A 455 2.84 29.28 -8.43
N PHE A 456 3.94 29.14 -9.15
CA PHE A 456 4.60 27.86 -9.35
C PHE A 456 5.64 27.61 -8.26
N ASP A 457 5.64 26.40 -7.70
CA ASP A 457 6.69 25.93 -6.80
C ASP A 457 7.04 24.46 -7.09
N TRP A 458 8.32 24.11 -6.95
CA TRP A 458 8.78 22.75 -7.01
C TRP A 458 8.29 21.94 -5.80
N THR A 459 8.27 20.63 -5.92
CA THR A 459 8.03 19.74 -4.77
C THR A 459 9.34 19.40 -4.06
N TRP A 460 9.26 19.26 -2.76
CA TRP A 460 10.40 19.03 -1.89
C TRP A 460 10.15 17.85 -0.97
N THR A 461 11.06 16.88 -0.98
CA THR A 461 10.96 15.65 -0.20
C THR A 461 9.59 14.98 -0.28
N GLN A 462 8.92 15.13 -1.42
CA GLN A 462 7.55 14.75 -1.69
C GLN A 462 7.31 13.26 -1.51
N HIS A 463 6.08 12.92 -1.19
CA HIS A 463 5.54 11.57 -1.29
C HIS A 463 4.45 11.54 -2.37
N THR A 464 4.29 10.36 -2.94
CA THR A 464 3.42 10.11 -4.08
C THR A 464 3.76 10.95 -5.33
N GLY A 465 3.26 10.52 -6.43
CA GLY A 465 3.40 11.14 -7.73
C GLY A 465 2.61 10.25 -8.66
N TRP A 466 1.25 10.36 -8.55
CA TRP A 466 0.34 9.47 -9.24
C TRP A 466 -0.29 10.16 -10.44
N ARG A 467 -0.26 9.43 -11.53
CA ARG A 467 -0.94 9.81 -12.75
C ARG A 467 -2.46 9.89 -12.51
N VAL A 468 -3.07 10.97 -12.96
CA VAL A 468 -4.52 11.09 -12.97
C VAL A 468 -5.04 10.53 -14.29
N ASP A 469 -5.34 9.24 -14.32
CA ASP A 469 -5.66 8.48 -15.53
C ASP A 469 -6.76 9.09 -16.37
N SER A 470 -7.83 9.55 -15.73
CA SER A 470 -8.98 10.15 -16.41
C SER A 470 -8.71 11.48 -17.09
N LYS A 471 -7.59 12.13 -16.78
CA LYS A 471 -7.19 13.42 -17.34
C LYS A 471 -5.94 13.35 -18.21
N SER A 472 -5.26 12.21 -18.22
CA SER A 472 -3.97 12.02 -18.87
C SER A 472 -4.10 11.22 -20.15
N ASP A 473 -3.31 11.61 -21.15
CA ASP A 473 -3.10 10.87 -22.38
C ASP A 473 -1.59 10.69 -22.65
N LYS A 474 -1.21 10.29 -23.87
CA LYS A 474 0.20 10.09 -24.23
C LYS A 474 1.00 11.40 -24.34
N ASP A 475 0.36 12.54 -24.48
CA ASP A 475 1.00 13.84 -24.73
C ASP A 475 0.88 14.75 -23.52
N VAL A 476 -0.27 14.73 -22.86
CA VAL A 476 -0.58 15.57 -21.68
C VAL A 476 -0.81 14.69 -20.48
N PHE A 477 -0.08 14.96 -19.42
CA PHE A 477 -0.01 14.15 -18.22
C PHE A 477 -0.41 14.97 -17.00
N TYR A 478 -1.36 14.48 -16.22
CA TYR A 478 -1.75 15.10 -14.95
C TYR A 478 -1.21 14.26 -13.80
N LEU A 479 -0.57 14.92 -12.85
CA LEU A 479 0.14 14.28 -11.74
C LEU A 479 -0.33 14.85 -10.41
N SER A 480 -0.87 14.03 -9.52
CA SER A 480 -1.18 14.40 -8.14
C SER A 480 0.00 14.08 -7.24
N VAL A 481 0.40 15.03 -6.39
CA VAL A 481 1.60 14.93 -5.56
C VAL A 481 1.31 15.45 -4.16
N PHE A 482 1.86 14.79 -3.15
CA PHE A 482 1.95 15.36 -1.81
C PHE A 482 3.35 15.93 -1.60
N ASP A 483 3.46 17.24 -1.59
CA ASP A 483 4.70 17.98 -1.31
C ASP A 483 4.87 18.13 0.20
N ASN A 484 5.72 17.31 0.80
CA ASN A 484 6.00 17.36 2.24
C ASN A 484 6.69 18.66 2.65
N GLY A 485 7.61 19.15 1.84
CA GLY A 485 8.30 20.41 2.06
C GLY A 485 9.39 20.38 3.14
N ASP A 486 9.88 19.19 3.53
CA ASP A 486 10.86 19.05 4.62
C ASP A 486 12.23 19.68 4.27
N ALA A 487 12.72 19.47 3.04
CA ALA A 487 13.95 20.11 2.55
C ALA A 487 13.61 21.19 1.50
N ARG A 488 12.62 22.01 1.76
CA ARG A 488 12.18 23.07 0.84
C ARG A 488 13.31 24.05 0.54
N GLY A 489 13.56 24.29 -0.74
CA GLY A 489 14.66 25.11 -1.19
C GLY A 489 16.03 24.53 -0.92
N MET A 490 16.11 23.19 -0.71
CA MET A 490 17.31 22.44 -0.29
C MET A 490 17.79 22.79 1.13
N GLU A 491 16.94 23.39 1.93
CA GLU A 491 17.22 23.70 3.33
C GLU A 491 16.90 22.50 4.24
N GLN A 492 17.86 22.06 5.03
CA GLN A 492 17.70 20.94 5.95
C GLN A 492 18.37 21.21 7.32
N PRO A 493 17.60 21.07 8.41
CA PRO A 493 16.15 20.90 8.47
C PRO A 493 15.42 22.14 7.98
N ALA A 494 14.17 21.97 7.52
CA ALA A 494 13.36 23.08 7.02
C ALA A 494 13.23 24.20 8.06
N LEU A 495 13.46 25.44 7.65
CA LEU A 495 13.25 26.62 8.49
C LEU A 495 11.78 26.77 8.91
N PRO A 496 11.48 27.46 10.01
CA PRO A 496 10.10 27.55 10.51
C PRO A 496 9.08 28.07 9.49
N GLU A 497 9.46 29.07 8.70
CA GLU A 497 8.60 29.67 7.65
C GLU A 497 8.41 28.75 6.43
N MET A 498 9.25 27.74 6.26
CA MET A 498 9.18 26.74 5.20
C MET A 498 8.35 25.52 5.60
N LYS A 499 7.96 25.41 6.87
CA LYS A 499 7.23 24.26 7.41
C LYS A 499 5.76 24.30 7.03
N TYR A 500 5.49 23.98 5.78
CA TYR A 500 4.17 23.70 5.25
C TYR A 500 4.22 22.55 4.26
N SER A 501 3.16 21.81 4.17
CA SER A 501 2.96 20.78 3.14
C SER A 501 1.83 21.20 2.20
N ARG A 502 1.80 20.61 1.01
CA ARG A 502 0.75 20.88 0.02
C ARG A 502 0.31 19.60 -0.68
N ALA A 503 -0.98 19.49 -0.94
CA ALA A 503 -1.49 18.64 -2.00
C ALA A 503 -1.45 19.45 -3.31
N VAL A 504 -0.84 18.93 -4.36
CA VAL A 504 -0.61 19.67 -5.61
C VAL A 504 -1.02 18.81 -6.80
N VAL A 505 -1.56 19.45 -7.82
CA VAL A 505 -1.78 18.83 -9.12
C VAL A 505 -1.01 19.60 -10.19
N TYR A 506 -0.17 18.89 -10.91
CA TYR A 506 0.58 19.42 -12.05
C TYR A 506 0.03 18.87 -13.36
N LYS A 507 0.14 19.70 -14.40
CA LYS A 507 -0.09 19.31 -15.80
C LYS A 507 1.23 19.36 -16.55
N ILE A 508 1.61 18.26 -17.17
CA ILE A 508 2.86 18.09 -17.90
C ILE A 508 2.56 17.91 -19.38
N ASP A 509 3.11 18.78 -20.22
CA ASP A 509 3.15 18.59 -21.67
C ASP A 509 4.46 17.88 -22.02
N GLN A 510 4.38 16.59 -22.30
CA GLN A 510 5.55 15.74 -22.53
C GLN A 510 6.27 16.07 -23.84
N LYS A 511 5.56 16.64 -24.84
CA LYS A 511 6.16 17.06 -26.10
C LYS A 511 6.94 18.35 -25.98
N LYS A 512 6.39 19.31 -25.22
CA LYS A 512 7.04 20.61 -25.00
C LYS A 512 8.04 20.58 -23.85
N MET A 513 8.06 19.51 -23.07
CA MET A 513 8.86 19.38 -21.86
C MET A 513 8.56 20.50 -20.87
N THR A 514 7.27 20.80 -20.64
CA THR A 514 6.81 21.85 -19.74
C THR A 514 5.92 21.30 -18.63
N VAL A 515 5.88 22.03 -17.52
CA VAL A 515 5.03 21.71 -16.36
C VAL A 515 4.31 22.97 -15.89
N GLU A 516 3.01 22.83 -15.67
CA GLU A 516 2.10 23.85 -15.13
C GLU A 516 1.57 23.38 -13.77
N GLN A 517 1.64 24.21 -12.73
CA GLN A 517 0.94 23.95 -11.46
C GLN A 517 -0.50 24.44 -11.61
N ILE A 518 -1.45 23.50 -11.63
CA ILE A 518 -2.87 23.82 -11.90
C ILE A 518 -3.74 23.94 -10.66
N TRP A 519 -3.29 23.38 -9.54
CA TRP A 519 -4.02 23.40 -8.28
C TRP A 519 -3.09 23.10 -7.11
N GLU A 520 -3.34 23.74 -5.97
CA GLU A 520 -2.71 23.40 -4.70
C GLU A 520 -3.67 23.64 -3.53
N TYR A 521 -3.38 22.99 -2.42
CA TYR A 521 -4.05 23.17 -1.15
C TYR A 521 -3.11 22.87 0.01
N GLY A 522 -3.13 23.70 1.06
CA GLY A 522 -2.45 23.45 2.33
C GLY A 522 -1.33 24.42 2.66
N LYS A 523 -0.76 25.12 1.69
CA LYS A 523 0.31 26.11 1.91
C LYS A 523 -0.12 27.22 2.88
N GLU A 524 -1.31 27.73 2.72
CA GLU A 524 -1.91 28.80 3.54
C GLU A 524 -2.17 28.36 5.00
N ARG A 525 -2.15 27.06 5.25
CA ARG A 525 -2.36 26.48 6.58
C ARG A 525 -1.07 26.36 7.39
N GLY A 526 0.07 26.58 6.76
CA GLY A 526 1.38 26.58 7.39
C GLY A 526 1.65 25.31 8.21
N HIS A 527 2.25 25.49 9.36
CA HIS A 527 2.62 24.39 10.26
C HIS A 527 1.45 23.52 10.74
N ALA A 528 0.25 24.07 10.82
CA ALA A 528 -0.94 23.30 11.23
C ALA A 528 -1.31 22.16 10.27
N TRP A 529 -0.75 22.18 9.06
CA TRP A 529 -0.95 21.15 8.04
C TRP A 529 0.36 20.50 7.56
N TYR A 530 1.45 20.77 8.28
CA TYR A 530 2.77 20.27 7.95
C TYR A 530 2.90 18.77 8.28
N SER A 531 3.36 18.00 7.31
CA SER A 531 3.69 16.59 7.44
C SER A 531 5.03 16.34 6.77
N PRO A 532 6.13 16.26 7.52
CA PRO A 532 7.48 16.15 6.95
C PRO A 532 7.75 14.82 6.26
N VAL A 533 6.97 13.80 6.59
CA VAL A 533 7.14 12.42 6.09
C VAL A 533 5.79 11.81 5.74
N THR A 534 5.80 10.74 4.94
CA THR A 534 4.60 9.98 4.53
C THR A 534 3.55 10.85 3.83
N SER A 535 2.28 10.52 3.96
CA SER A 535 1.14 11.19 3.33
C SER A 535 0.99 10.93 1.83
N LEU A 536 -0.17 11.18 1.30
CA LEU A 536 -0.46 11.03 -0.12
C LEU A 536 -1.49 12.05 -0.59
N THR A 537 -1.50 12.28 -1.90
CA THR A 537 -2.54 13.03 -2.61
C THR A 537 -3.14 12.12 -3.66
N GLU A 538 -4.43 11.87 -3.57
CA GLU A 538 -5.16 10.99 -4.49
C GLU A 538 -6.32 11.74 -5.14
N TYR A 539 -6.44 11.63 -6.46
CA TYR A 539 -7.54 12.22 -7.21
C TYR A 539 -8.65 11.18 -7.43
N TYR A 540 -9.87 11.54 -7.05
CA TYR A 540 -11.07 10.74 -7.24
C TYR A 540 -11.89 11.26 -8.41
N GLN A 541 -11.92 10.49 -9.47
CA GLN A 541 -12.59 10.88 -10.72
C GLN A 541 -14.10 11.05 -10.55
N ASP A 542 -14.74 10.16 -9.83
CA ASP A 542 -16.21 10.13 -9.67
C ASP A 542 -16.76 11.36 -8.95
N LYS A 543 -15.96 12.04 -8.15
CA LYS A 543 -16.33 13.26 -7.42
C LYS A 543 -15.54 14.49 -7.87
N ASN A 544 -14.65 14.36 -8.87
CA ASN A 544 -13.72 15.42 -9.27
C ASN A 544 -13.07 16.08 -8.03
N SER A 545 -12.57 15.28 -7.12
CA SER A 545 -12.05 15.72 -5.83
C SER A 545 -10.65 15.18 -5.58
N VAL A 546 -9.91 15.88 -4.74
CA VAL A 546 -8.60 15.45 -4.28
C VAL A 546 -8.71 15.11 -2.80
N ASP A 547 -8.26 13.91 -2.44
CA ASP A 547 -8.12 13.48 -1.07
C ASP A 547 -6.65 13.60 -0.63
N ARG A 548 -6.47 14.08 0.59
CA ARG A 548 -5.19 14.08 1.26
C ARG A 548 -5.27 13.17 2.47
N LYS A 549 -4.48 12.12 2.47
CA LYS A 549 -4.31 11.24 3.61
C LYS A 549 -2.99 11.56 4.28
N SER A 550 -3.03 11.96 5.53
CA SER A 550 -1.85 12.11 6.38
C SER A 550 -1.82 10.97 7.38
N VAL A 551 -0.70 10.29 7.42
CA VAL A 551 -0.37 9.34 8.48
C VAL A 551 0.72 10.00 9.30
N VAL A 552 0.37 10.53 10.44
CA VAL A 552 1.32 11.06 11.43
C VAL A 552 1.23 10.22 12.68
#